data_bbd21a3bbd0bc30ceec1691948deb112
#
_entry.id   bbd21a3bbd0bc30ceec1691948deb112
#
_cell.length_a   1.000
_cell.length_b   1.000
_cell.length_c   1.000
_cell.angle_alpha   90.00
_cell.angle_beta   90.00
_cell.angle_gamma   90.00
#
_symmetry.space_group_name_H-M   'P 1'
#
loop_
_entity.id
_entity.type
_entity.pdbx_description
1 polymer ?
#
loop_
_entity_poly.entity_id
_entity_poly.type
_entity_poly.pdbx_seq_one_letter_code
_entity_poly.pdbx_strand_id
1 'polypeptide(L)'
;GSRGLGDVYKRQITDTPTSLVSNLKNIGYTCVAMHPYYDTGWSRNIVYPNMGFDETHFIDDFDQTKILRDYITDQELYEKIVDRYESKKSNEDLFIMSISMQNHGGYTEKYDNFDEKVRLLGLNYPDVNQYLSLVHESDSALEYLISYFQNVDDPVEIVFFGDHQPSLSSSFYPNLNGKGLSGLTEDELEDLYTIPFFIWTNYESTEVELPITSINYLSTLALERAGIELPAYNQFLADMMETIPAINSRGYYSKSAGGFLHIEEATGEEADWIRNYNILQYNNMFDKKEKSEVFFPYLK
;
A
#
# COMPACT_ATOMS: atom_id res chain seq x y z
N GLY A 1 -15.41 -12.34 15.02
CA GLY A 1 -14.93 -11.69 13.85
C GLY A 1 -14.16 -10.44 14.20
N SER A 2 -12.86 -10.45 13.98
CA SER A 2 -12.01 -9.28 14.12
C SER A 2 -12.46 -8.22 13.12
N ARG A 3 -13.28 -7.29 13.57
CA ARG A 3 -13.44 -6.02 12.84
C ARG A 3 -12.11 -5.28 13.04
N GLY A 4 -11.23 -5.33 12.02
CA GLY A 4 -9.95 -4.64 12.08
C GLY A 4 -10.17 -3.14 12.29
N LEU A 5 -9.21 -2.49 12.94
CA LEU A 5 -9.17 -1.03 13.10
C LEU A 5 -9.48 -0.29 11.78
N GLY A 6 -9.11 -0.86 10.62
CA GLY A 6 -9.46 -0.32 9.31
C GLY A 6 -10.95 -0.11 9.03
N ASP A 7 -11.84 -0.95 9.57
CA ASP A 7 -13.29 -0.77 9.39
C ASP A 7 -13.87 0.34 10.27
N VAL A 8 -13.24 0.62 11.40
CA VAL A 8 -13.62 1.75 12.28
C VAL A 8 -13.21 3.07 11.65
N TYR A 9 -12.01 3.14 11.08
CA TYR A 9 -11.52 4.35 10.39
C TYR A 9 -12.32 4.69 9.13
N LYS A 10 -12.66 3.70 8.30
CA LYS A 10 -13.45 3.91 7.07
C LYS A 10 -14.82 4.53 7.31
N ARG A 11 -15.45 4.23 8.44
CA ARG A 11 -16.76 4.80 8.82
C ARG A 11 -16.67 6.24 9.35
N GLN A 12 -15.46 6.73 9.66
CA GLN A 12 -15.23 8.02 10.29
C GLN A 12 -14.68 9.09 9.34
N ILE A 13 -14.24 8.72 8.12
CA ILE A 13 -13.83 9.69 7.09
C ILE A 13 -15.08 10.36 6.52
N THR A 14 -15.61 11.31 7.26
CA THR A 14 -16.74 12.16 6.86
C THR A 14 -16.31 13.52 6.31
N ASP A 15 -15.05 13.89 6.50
CA ASP A 15 -14.42 15.10 6.00
C ASP A 15 -13.15 14.73 5.22
N THR A 16 -12.63 15.67 4.42
CA THR A 16 -11.40 15.48 3.66
C THR A 16 -10.17 15.53 4.59
N PRO A 17 -9.57 14.40 4.94
CA PRO A 17 -8.30 14.41 5.69
C PRO A 17 -7.19 14.93 4.77
N THR A 18 -6.18 15.57 5.32
CA THR A 18 -4.96 15.83 4.57
C THR A 18 -4.24 14.51 4.31
N SER A 19 -3.92 14.25 3.06
CA SER A 19 -3.34 13.00 2.57
C SER A 19 -2.40 13.27 1.40
N LEU A 20 -1.72 12.24 0.91
CA LEU A 20 -0.95 12.35 -0.34
C LEU A 20 -1.80 12.90 -1.49
N VAL A 21 -3.07 12.46 -1.60
CA VAL A 21 -4.01 12.94 -2.61
C VAL A 21 -4.19 14.46 -2.52
N SER A 22 -4.53 14.98 -1.32
CA SER A 22 -4.74 16.41 -1.13
C SER A 22 -3.47 17.23 -1.36
N ASN A 23 -2.30 16.69 -0.98
CA ASN A 23 -1.02 17.36 -1.18
C ASN A 23 -0.68 17.49 -2.67
N LEU A 24 -0.85 16.41 -3.43
CA LEU A 24 -0.59 16.41 -4.87
C LEU A 24 -1.59 17.28 -5.64
N LYS A 25 -2.87 17.28 -5.25
CA LYS A 25 -3.87 18.21 -5.82
C LYS A 25 -3.49 19.67 -5.61
N ASN A 26 -3.00 20.03 -4.42
CA ASN A 26 -2.60 21.40 -4.11
C ASN A 26 -1.45 21.91 -5.01
N ILE A 27 -0.68 21.03 -5.61
CA ILE A 27 0.38 21.37 -6.57
C ILE A 27 0.00 21.07 -8.02
N GLY A 28 -1.27 20.74 -8.31
CA GLY A 28 -1.83 20.70 -9.65
C GLY A 28 -2.00 19.31 -10.27
N TYR A 29 -1.76 18.23 -9.52
CA TYR A 29 -2.01 16.87 -10.02
C TYR A 29 -3.49 16.57 -10.15
N THR A 30 -3.86 15.83 -11.21
CA THR A 30 -5.12 15.11 -11.30
C THR A 30 -4.98 13.77 -10.58
N CYS A 31 -5.82 13.54 -9.59
CA CYS A 31 -5.76 12.35 -8.74
C CYS A 31 -6.83 11.33 -9.12
N VAL A 32 -6.43 10.14 -9.51
CA VAL A 32 -7.28 9.05 -10.00
C VAL A 32 -7.18 7.86 -9.06
N ALA A 33 -8.32 7.27 -8.68
CA ALA A 33 -8.36 6.01 -7.95
C ALA A 33 -8.93 4.89 -8.83
N MET A 34 -8.28 3.73 -8.85
CA MET A 34 -8.70 2.56 -9.60
C MET A 34 -8.81 1.33 -8.70
N HIS A 35 -9.95 0.63 -8.78
CA HIS A 35 -10.14 -0.61 -8.05
C HIS A 35 -11.09 -1.52 -8.82
N PRO A 36 -10.60 -2.63 -9.44
CA PRO A 36 -11.41 -3.51 -10.28
C PRO A 36 -12.34 -4.40 -9.44
N TYR A 37 -13.14 -3.77 -8.58
CA TYR A 37 -14.13 -4.39 -7.73
C TYR A 37 -15.31 -3.43 -7.48
N TYR A 38 -16.32 -3.87 -6.74
CA TYR A 38 -17.51 -3.07 -6.46
C TYR A 38 -17.16 -1.80 -5.67
N ASP A 39 -17.76 -0.69 -6.04
CA ASP A 39 -17.57 0.63 -5.42
C ASP A 39 -17.99 0.65 -3.95
N THR A 40 -18.98 -0.16 -3.57
CA THR A 40 -19.43 -0.34 -2.19
C THR A 40 -18.44 -1.13 -1.34
N GLY A 41 -17.53 -1.88 -1.97
CA GLY A 41 -16.47 -2.60 -1.29
C GLY A 41 -15.63 -1.63 -0.43
N TRP A 42 -15.53 -1.90 0.87
CA TRP A 42 -14.84 -1.03 1.85
C TRP A 42 -15.34 0.42 1.86
N SER A 43 -16.58 0.68 1.39
CA SER A 43 -17.18 2.02 1.29
C SER A 43 -16.38 3.00 0.42
N ARG A 44 -15.68 2.51 -0.62
CA ARG A 44 -14.81 3.35 -1.47
C ARG A 44 -15.57 4.44 -2.22
N ASN A 45 -16.83 4.18 -2.60
CA ASN A 45 -17.73 5.18 -3.18
C ASN A 45 -17.98 6.41 -2.28
N ILE A 46 -17.68 6.31 -0.98
CA ILE A 46 -17.75 7.41 -0.01
C ILE A 46 -16.35 7.92 0.31
N VAL A 47 -15.42 7.01 0.55
CA VAL A 47 -14.06 7.35 1.03
C VAL A 47 -13.25 8.07 -0.03
N TYR A 48 -13.24 7.61 -1.28
CA TYR A 48 -12.42 8.22 -2.34
C TYR A 48 -12.83 9.66 -2.68
N PRO A 49 -14.12 9.99 -2.86
CA PRO A 49 -14.53 11.39 -3.01
C PRO A 49 -14.13 12.26 -1.80
N ASN A 50 -14.28 11.74 -0.57
CA ASN A 50 -13.88 12.47 0.64
C ASN A 50 -12.36 12.65 0.75
N MET A 51 -11.55 11.76 0.19
CA MET A 51 -10.10 11.93 0.09
C MET A 51 -9.69 12.94 -0.98
N GLY A 52 -10.61 13.33 -1.86
CA GLY A 52 -10.39 14.34 -2.88
C GLY A 52 -9.94 13.80 -4.23
N PHE A 53 -10.08 12.52 -4.53
CA PHE A 53 -9.84 12.01 -5.88
C PHE A 53 -10.76 12.68 -6.91
N ASP A 54 -10.21 13.03 -8.07
CA ASP A 54 -10.92 13.65 -9.18
C ASP A 54 -11.70 12.63 -10.01
N GLU A 55 -11.14 11.44 -10.13
CA GLU A 55 -11.70 10.33 -10.90
C GLU A 55 -11.65 9.04 -10.07
N THR A 56 -12.68 8.21 -10.22
CA THR A 56 -12.73 6.89 -9.59
C THR A 56 -13.20 5.87 -10.61
N HIS A 57 -12.48 4.74 -10.71
CA HIS A 57 -12.83 3.63 -11.60
C HIS A 57 -13.02 2.37 -10.78
N PHE A 58 -14.19 1.73 -10.99
CA PHE A 58 -14.60 0.50 -10.32
C PHE A 58 -14.91 -0.59 -11.34
N ILE A 59 -15.40 -1.73 -10.90
CA ILE A 59 -15.56 -2.95 -11.71
C ILE A 59 -16.21 -2.71 -13.08
N ASP A 60 -17.20 -1.81 -13.19
CA ASP A 60 -17.92 -1.53 -14.43
C ASP A 60 -17.05 -0.76 -15.47
N ASP A 61 -15.92 -0.20 -15.04
CA ASP A 61 -14.98 0.54 -15.91
C ASP A 61 -13.90 -0.37 -16.53
N PHE A 62 -13.89 -1.65 -16.17
CA PHE A 62 -12.90 -2.65 -16.63
C PHE A 62 -13.55 -3.69 -17.55
N ASP A 63 -12.74 -4.35 -18.37
CA ASP A 63 -13.18 -5.46 -19.20
C ASP A 63 -13.47 -6.70 -18.33
N GLN A 64 -14.76 -6.93 -18.08
CA GLN A 64 -15.22 -8.04 -17.26
C GLN A 64 -15.08 -9.42 -17.93
N THR A 65 -14.52 -9.51 -19.11
CA THR A 65 -14.12 -10.79 -19.73
C THR A 65 -12.71 -11.21 -19.33
N LYS A 66 -11.90 -10.29 -18.81
CA LYS A 66 -10.54 -10.52 -18.34
C LYS A 66 -10.52 -10.88 -16.85
N ILE A 67 -11.05 -12.04 -16.53
CA ILE A 67 -11.22 -12.57 -15.17
C ILE A 67 -10.32 -13.79 -14.97
N LEU A 68 -9.60 -13.80 -13.85
CA LEU A 68 -8.88 -14.94 -13.33
C LEU A 68 -9.50 -15.34 -11.98
N ARG A 69 -9.92 -16.58 -11.84
CA ARG A 69 -10.81 -17.03 -10.75
C ARG A 69 -12.09 -16.19 -10.74
N ASP A 70 -12.32 -15.36 -9.73
CA ASP A 70 -13.50 -14.51 -9.55
C ASP A 70 -13.21 -13.01 -9.75
N TYR A 71 -11.98 -12.63 -10.09
CA TYR A 71 -11.54 -11.24 -10.07
C TYR A 71 -10.96 -10.79 -11.41
N ILE A 72 -11.15 -9.52 -11.71
CA ILE A 72 -10.45 -8.85 -12.81
C ILE A 72 -8.94 -9.00 -12.62
N THR A 73 -8.22 -9.28 -13.70
CA THR A 73 -6.77 -9.52 -13.69
C THR A 73 -5.98 -8.24 -13.38
N ASP A 74 -4.80 -8.41 -12.81
CA ASP A 74 -3.84 -7.30 -12.62
C ASP A 74 -3.39 -6.75 -13.97
N GLN A 75 -3.31 -7.59 -15.00
CA GLN A 75 -3.02 -7.16 -16.37
C GLN A 75 -4.05 -6.15 -16.89
N GLU A 76 -5.35 -6.41 -16.71
CA GLU A 76 -6.42 -5.47 -17.10
C GLU A 76 -6.34 -4.16 -16.30
N LEU A 77 -6.05 -4.23 -15.00
CA LEU A 77 -5.86 -3.04 -14.19
C LEU A 77 -4.71 -2.18 -14.72
N TYR A 78 -3.60 -2.79 -15.09
CA TYR A 78 -2.43 -2.07 -15.59
C TYR A 78 -2.63 -1.55 -17.02
N GLU A 79 -3.35 -2.26 -17.87
CA GLU A 79 -3.79 -1.74 -19.17
C GLU A 79 -4.68 -0.49 -18.98
N LYS A 80 -5.59 -0.49 -18.02
CA LYS A 80 -6.41 0.67 -17.67
C LYS A 80 -5.59 1.87 -17.18
N ILE A 81 -4.52 1.62 -16.42
CA ILE A 81 -3.58 2.68 -16.01
C ILE A 81 -2.90 3.29 -17.24
N VAL A 82 -2.43 2.46 -18.16
CA VAL A 82 -1.80 2.90 -19.41
C VAL A 82 -2.79 3.71 -20.26
N ASP A 83 -4.02 3.23 -20.44
CA ASP A 83 -5.08 3.94 -21.18
C ASP A 83 -5.35 5.33 -20.58
N ARG A 84 -5.40 5.43 -19.24
CA ARG A 84 -5.60 6.74 -18.59
C ARG A 84 -4.40 7.66 -18.79
N TYR A 85 -3.19 7.13 -18.73
CA TYR A 85 -1.98 7.87 -19.00
C TYR A 85 -1.96 8.37 -20.46
N GLU A 86 -2.27 7.54 -21.44
CA GLU A 86 -2.29 7.92 -22.86
C GLU A 86 -3.36 8.96 -23.18
N SER A 87 -4.48 8.95 -22.46
CA SER A 87 -5.57 9.91 -22.62
C SER A 87 -5.35 11.24 -21.90
N LYS A 88 -4.25 11.40 -21.15
CA LYS A 88 -3.96 12.63 -20.42
C LYS A 88 -3.73 13.81 -21.34
N LYS A 89 -4.04 15.01 -20.87
CA LYS A 89 -3.69 16.25 -21.57
C LYS A 89 -2.18 16.45 -21.52
N SER A 90 -1.63 17.18 -22.48
CA SER A 90 -0.18 17.39 -22.63
C SER A 90 0.49 18.09 -21.42
N ASN A 91 -0.27 18.77 -20.61
CA ASN A 91 0.19 19.49 -19.40
C ASN A 91 -0.50 18.97 -18.12
N GLU A 92 -0.96 17.74 -18.13
CA GLU A 92 -1.61 17.12 -17.00
C GLU A 92 -0.62 16.22 -16.26
N ASP A 93 -0.38 16.55 -14.99
CA ASP A 93 0.35 15.69 -14.07
C ASP A 93 -0.64 14.72 -13.41
N LEU A 94 -0.33 13.43 -13.41
CA LEU A 94 -1.22 12.39 -12.91
C LEU A 94 -0.66 11.74 -11.64
N PHE A 95 -1.54 11.53 -10.69
CA PHE A 95 -1.36 10.57 -9.60
C PHE A 95 -2.43 9.50 -9.71
N ILE A 96 -2.03 8.25 -9.90
CA ILE A 96 -2.96 7.12 -9.99
C ILE A 96 -2.71 6.19 -8.80
N MET A 97 -3.68 6.06 -7.91
CA MET A 97 -3.69 5.06 -6.86
C MET A 97 -4.55 3.88 -7.29
N SER A 98 -3.93 2.71 -7.46
CA SER A 98 -4.65 1.49 -7.84
C SER A 98 -4.52 0.42 -6.77
N ILE A 99 -5.61 -0.30 -6.54
CA ILE A 99 -5.66 -1.44 -5.61
C ILE A 99 -6.20 -2.63 -6.40
N SER A 100 -5.37 -3.65 -6.61
CA SER A 100 -5.77 -4.86 -7.34
C SER A 100 -6.68 -5.78 -6.52
N MET A 101 -7.31 -6.75 -7.16
CA MET A 101 -8.15 -7.77 -6.53
C MET A 101 -7.78 -9.20 -6.92
N GLN A 102 -7.01 -9.40 -7.98
CA GLN A 102 -6.73 -10.72 -8.55
C GLN A 102 -6.28 -11.74 -7.51
N ASN A 103 -5.41 -11.34 -6.58
CA ASN A 103 -4.83 -12.23 -5.58
C ASN A 103 -5.61 -12.29 -4.27
N HIS A 104 -6.81 -11.67 -4.18
CA HIS A 104 -7.62 -11.73 -2.98
C HIS A 104 -7.90 -13.19 -2.57
N GLY A 105 -7.80 -13.50 -1.28
CA GLY A 105 -7.99 -14.85 -0.73
C GLY A 105 -9.41 -15.39 -0.97
N GLY A 106 -9.64 -16.57 -0.72
CA GLY A 106 -9.30 -17.88 -0.47
C GLY A 106 -8.71 -18.65 -1.66
N TYR A 107 -7.85 -19.55 -1.31
CA TYR A 107 -7.03 -20.27 -2.30
C TYR A 107 -7.35 -21.76 -2.37
N THR A 108 -8.49 -22.19 -1.83
CA THR A 108 -8.87 -23.60 -1.72
C THR A 108 -9.81 -24.08 -2.80
N GLU A 109 -10.52 -23.14 -3.44
CA GLU A 109 -11.48 -23.46 -4.51
C GLU A 109 -10.75 -23.77 -5.83
N LYS A 110 -11.37 -24.61 -6.65
CA LYS A 110 -10.92 -24.90 -8.01
C LYS A 110 -11.72 -24.07 -9.00
N TYR A 111 -11.01 -23.52 -9.98
CA TYR A 111 -11.58 -22.67 -11.02
C TYR A 111 -11.22 -23.21 -12.40
N ASP A 112 -12.20 -23.25 -13.31
CA ASP A 112 -11.99 -23.70 -14.68
C ASP A 112 -11.15 -22.72 -15.53
N ASN A 113 -11.10 -21.45 -15.08
CA ASN A 113 -10.35 -20.35 -15.72
C ASN A 113 -9.02 -20.07 -15.05
N PHE A 114 -8.48 -21.02 -14.25
CA PHE A 114 -7.21 -20.86 -13.55
C PHE A 114 -6.36 -22.14 -13.61
N ASP A 115 -5.16 -22.02 -14.15
CA ASP A 115 -4.18 -23.10 -14.18
C ASP A 115 -3.02 -22.80 -13.21
N GLU A 116 -2.69 -23.77 -12.36
CA GLU A 116 -1.51 -23.68 -11.49
C GLU A 116 -0.22 -23.73 -12.31
N LYS A 117 0.56 -22.64 -12.31
CA LYS A 117 1.86 -22.53 -13.00
C LYS A 117 3.04 -22.79 -12.09
N VAL A 118 2.89 -22.53 -10.80
CA VAL A 118 3.94 -22.69 -9.79
C VAL A 118 3.50 -23.68 -8.73
N ARG A 119 4.39 -24.63 -8.36
CA ARG A 119 4.11 -25.67 -7.38
C ARG A 119 5.28 -25.88 -6.42
N LEU A 120 4.94 -26.18 -5.17
CA LEU A 120 5.91 -26.62 -4.18
C LEU A 120 6.50 -27.98 -4.56
N LEU A 121 7.80 -28.13 -4.43
CA LEU A 121 8.48 -29.42 -4.65
C LEU A 121 8.47 -30.23 -3.36
N GLY A 122 7.93 -31.47 -3.44
CA GLY A 122 7.92 -32.41 -2.32
C GLY A 122 6.93 -32.10 -1.19
N LEU A 123 6.09 -31.07 -1.34
CA LEU A 123 5.05 -30.69 -0.38
C LEU A 123 3.68 -30.64 -1.07
N ASN A 124 2.63 -30.93 -0.34
CA ASN A 124 1.26 -30.95 -0.86
C ASN A 124 0.38 -29.91 -0.13
N TYR A 125 0.43 -28.67 -0.62
CA TYR A 125 -0.38 -27.55 -0.16
C TYR A 125 -1.02 -26.84 -1.38
N PRO A 126 -2.23 -27.28 -1.78
CA PRO A 126 -2.90 -26.70 -2.96
C PRO A 126 -3.17 -25.21 -2.85
N ASP A 127 -3.49 -24.71 -1.65
CA ASP A 127 -3.69 -23.29 -1.37
C ASP A 127 -2.42 -22.47 -1.60
N VAL A 128 -1.26 -23.00 -1.18
CA VAL A 128 0.04 -22.35 -1.41
C VAL A 128 0.38 -22.35 -2.90
N ASN A 129 0.18 -23.47 -3.60
CA ASN A 129 0.41 -23.54 -5.04
C ASN A 129 -0.46 -22.55 -5.82
N GLN A 130 -1.73 -22.43 -5.44
CA GLN A 130 -2.64 -21.44 -6.05
C GLN A 130 -2.16 -20.01 -5.79
N TYR A 131 -1.79 -19.68 -4.55
CA TYR A 131 -1.26 -18.36 -4.21
C TYR A 131 0.03 -18.05 -4.98
N LEU A 132 1.00 -18.95 -5.02
CA LEU A 132 2.26 -18.75 -5.76
C LEU A 132 2.02 -18.56 -7.27
N SER A 133 1.06 -19.30 -7.83
CA SER A 133 0.68 -19.13 -9.23
C SER A 133 0.02 -17.77 -9.50
N LEU A 134 -0.78 -17.26 -8.56
CA LEU A 134 -1.34 -15.90 -8.65
C LEU A 134 -0.26 -14.81 -8.55
N VAL A 135 0.72 -14.98 -7.66
CA VAL A 135 1.87 -14.07 -7.58
C VAL A 135 2.65 -14.05 -8.90
N HIS A 136 2.83 -15.21 -9.55
CA HIS A 136 3.45 -15.26 -10.87
C HIS A 136 2.66 -14.50 -11.95
N GLU A 137 1.32 -14.57 -11.93
CA GLU A 137 0.49 -13.78 -12.84
C GLU A 137 0.64 -12.27 -12.58
N SER A 138 0.66 -11.87 -11.30
CA SER A 138 0.87 -10.45 -10.92
C SER A 138 2.24 -9.94 -11.32
N ASP A 139 3.29 -10.76 -11.17
CA ASP A 139 4.66 -10.45 -11.57
C ASP A 139 4.74 -10.20 -13.08
N SER A 140 4.11 -11.07 -13.89
CA SER A 140 4.04 -10.91 -15.33
C SER A 140 3.28 -9.64 -15.76
N ALA A 141 2.19 -9.31 -15.06
CA ALA A 141 1.47 -8.07 -15.31
C ALA A 141 2.30 -6.84 -14.93
N LEU A 142 3.05 -6.91 -13.84
CA LEU A 142 3.94 -5.84 -13.40
C LEU A 142 5.08 -5.61 -14.39
N GLU A 143 5.65 -6.67 -14.97
CA GLU A 143 6.64 -6.58 -16.06
C GLU A 143 6.08 -5.78 -17.25
N TYR A 144 4.82 -6.02 -17.64
CA TYR A 144 4.14 -5.23 -18.68
C TYR A 144 4.09 -3.75 -18.32
N LEU A 145 3.64 -3.40 -17.11
CA LEU A 145 3.51 -2.00 -16.67
C LEU A 145 4.86 -1.28 -16.68
N ILE A 146 5.89 -1.88 -16.08
CA ILE A 146 7.25 -1.32 -16.03
C ILE A 146 7.82 -1.19 -17.44
N SER A 147 7.67 -2.22 -18.28
CA SER A 147 8.18 -2.19 -19.66
C SER A 147 7.53 -1.10 -20.50
N TYR A 148 6.24 -0.83 -20.28
CA TYR A 148 5.55 0.28 -20.95
C TYR A 148 6.16 1.63 -20.52
N PHE A 149 6.17 1.91 -19.21
CA PHE A 149 6.62 3.19 -18.68
C PHE A 149 8.14 3.44 -18.81
N GLN A 150 8.94 2.39 -18.97
CA GLN A 150 10.36 2.52 -19.26
C GLN A 150 10.63 3.24 -20.58
N ASN A 151 9.68 3.21 -21.53
CA ASN A 151 9.83 3.73 -22.89
C ASN A 151 9.09 5.07 -23.12
N VAL A 152 8.52 5.68 -22.11
CA VAL A 152 7.87 6.99 -22.22
C VAL A 152 8.84 8.11 -21.89
N ASP A 153 8.65 9.28 -22.51
CA ASP A 153 9.51 10.46 -22.32
C ASP A 153 9.20 11.22 -21.01
N ASP A 154 7.95 11.13 -20.52
CA ASP A 154 7.56 11.76 -19.26
C ASP A 154 8.28 11.09 -18.07
N PRO A 155 8.68 11.85 -17.04
CA PRO A 155 9.19 11.25 -15.83
C PRO A 155 8.07 10.50 -15.09
N VAL A 156 8.29 9.22 -14.83
CA VAL A 156 7.33 8.34 -14.18
C VAL A 156 7.96 7.67 -12.97
N GLU A 157 7.20 7.63 -11.89
CA GLU A 157 7.49 6.86 -10.68
C GLU A 157 6.39 5.83 -10.44
N ILE A 158 6.76 4.60 -10.15
CA ILE A 158 5.87 3.51 -9.74
C ILE A 158 6.24 3.10 -8.32
N VAL A 159 5.30 3.27 -7.41
CA VAL A 159 5.38 2.76 -6.04
C VAL A 159 4.54 1.50 -5.94
N PHE A 160 5.20 0.36 -5.82
CA PHE A 160 4.55 -0.94 -5.67
C PHE A 160 4.72 -1.47 -4.26
N PHE A 161 3.64 -1.97 -3.66
CA PHE A 161 3.68 -2.57 -2.33
C PHE A 161 2.53 -3.57 -2.15
N GLY A 162 2.77 -4.59 -1.31
CA GLY A 162 1.71 -5.46 -0.83
C GLY A 162 0.87 -4.75 0.24
N ASP A 163 -0.37 -5.17 0.42
CA ASP A 163 -1.23 -4.65 1.49
C ASP A 163 -1.16 -5.51 2.77
N HIS A 164 -1.02 -6.82 2.63
CA HIS A 164 -0.83 -7.78 3.72
C HIS A 164 -0.37 -9.15 3.19
N GLN A 165 0.11 -9.99 4.08
CA GLN A 165 0.46 -11.38 3.79
C GLN A 165 -0.80 -12.21 3.50
N PRO A 166 -0.70 -13.31 2.70
CA PRO A 166 -1.80 -14.21 2.42
C PRO A 166 -2.19 -15.03 3.66
N SER A 167 -3.47 -15.41 3.76
CA SER A 167 -3.93 -16.39 4.72
C SER A 167 -3.83 -17.79 4.13
N LEU A 168 -2.79 -18.55 4.52
CA LEU A 168 -2.53 -19.90 4.05
C LEU A 168 -2.80 -20.93 5.17
N SER A 169 -2.81 -22.21 4.82
CA SER A 169 -2.97 -23.32 5.76
C SER A 169 -1.95 -23.24 6.90
N SER A 170 -2.41 -23.25 8.15
CA SER A 170 -1.53 -23.12 9.33
C SER A 170 -0.47 -24.21 9.42
N SER A 171 -0.76 -25.39 8.87
CA SER A 171 0.18 -26.50 8.79
C SER A 171 1.34 -26.28 7.80
N PHE A 172 1.27 -25.24 6.96
CA PHE A 172 2.34 -24.88 6.04
C PHE A 172 3.49 -24.12 6.74
N TYR A 173 3.17 -23.26 7.71
CA TYR A 173 4.16 -22.38 8.35
C TYR A 173 5.36 -23.09 8.99
N PRO A 174 5.23 -24.31 9.60
CA PRO A 174 6.41 -25.05 10.05
C PRO A 174 7.43 -25.39 8.95
N ASN A 175 7.00 -25.43 7.68
CA ASN A 175 7.93 -25.62 6.56
C ASN A 175 8.73 -24.36 6.20
N LEU A 176 8.24 -23.19 6.56
CA LEU A 176 8.91 -21.91 6.34
C LEU A 176 9.90 -21.57 7.45
N ASN A 177 9.48 -21.69 8.70
CA ASN A 177 10.21 -21.18 9.87
C ASN A 177 10.64 -22.26 10.87
N GLY A 178 10.38 -23.55 10.57
CA GLY A 178 10.68 -24.66 11.47
C GLY A 178 9.79 -24.78 12.72
N LYS A 179 8.81 -23.87 12.87
CA LYS A 179 7.89 -23.78 14.02
C LYS A 179 6.46 -23.58 13.52
N GLY A 180 5.47 -23.84 14.36
CA GLY A 180 4.10 -23.38 14.10
C GLY A 180 3.92 -21.92 14.52
N LEU A 181 2.83 -21.29 14.09
CA LEU A 181 2.51 -19.89 14.44
C LEU A 181 2.54 -19.59 15.94
N SER A 182 2.16 -20.57 16.78
CA SER A 182 2.18 -20.45 18.24
C SER A 182 3.57 -20.49 18.87
N GLY A 183 4.60 -20.84 18.11
CA GLY A 183 5.99 -20.93 18.58
C GLY A 183 6.88 -19.79 18.14
N LEU A 184 6.31 -18.76 17.49
CA LEU A 184 7.05 -17.61 17.00
C LEU A 184 7.39 -16.63 18.13
N THR A 185 8.57 -16.03 18.06
CA THR A 185 8.96 -14.88 18.87
C THR A 185 8.26 -13.62 18.37
N GLU A 186 8.33 -12.50 19.10
CA GLU A 186 7.76 -11.23 18.66
C GLU A 186 8.37 -10.75 17.31
N ASP A 187 9.69 -10.84 17.15
CA ASP A 187 10.35 -10.50 15.88
C ASP A 187 9.88 -11.41 14.73
N GLU A 188 9.77 -12.72 14.96
CA GLU A 188 9.26 -13.67 13.96
C GLU A 188 7.75 -13.45 13.66
N LEU A 189 6.99 -12.89 14.60
CA LEU A 189 5.61 -12.49 14.37
C LEU A 189 5.53 -11.25 13.47
N GLU A 190 6.47 -10.31 13.59
CA GLU A 190 6.53 -9.14 12.70
C GLU A 190 6.80 -9.54 11.24
N ASP A 191 7.51 -10.64 10.97
CA ASP A 191 7.69 -11.17 9.61
C ASP A 191 6.36 -11.50 8.93
N LEU A 192 5.32 -11.88 9.69
CA LEU A 192 3.98 -12.15 9.16
C LEU A 192 3.23 -10.86 8.73
N TYR A 193 3.73 -9.69 9.10
CA TYR A 193 3.20 -8.37 8.72
C TYR A 193 4.12 -7.65 7.73
N THR A 194 5.26 -8.27 7.40
CA THR A 194 6.22 -7.71 6.44
C THR A 194 5.76 -8.01 5.02
N ILE A 195 5.76 -6.98 4.19
CA ILE A 195 5.37 -7.04 2.78
C ILE A 195 6.48 -6.45 1.91
N PRO A 196 6.65 -6.92 0.67
CA PRO A 196 7.58 -6.30 -0.25
C PRO A 196 7.06 -4.95 -0.73
N PHE A 197 7.99 -4.01 -0.96
CA PHE A 197 7.72 -2.80 -1.71
C PHE A 197 8.95 -2.40 -2.52
N PHE A 198 8.74 -1.59 -3.55
CA PHE A 198 9.80 -0.87 -4.25
C PHE A 198 9.26 0.45 -4.82
N ILE A 199 10.18 1.37 -5.08
CA ILE A 199 9.93 2.59 -5.84
C ILE A 199 10.82 2.52 -7.08
N TRP A 200 10.20 2.44 -8.26
CA TRP A 200 10.87 2.41 -9.55
C TRP A 200 10.63 3.72 -10.30
N THR A 201 11.64 4.16 -11.03
CA THR A 201 11.57 5.35 -11.87
C THR A 201 12.15 5.08 -13.25
N ASN A 202 11.63 5.74 -14.30
CA ASN A 202 12.20 5.70 -15.65
C ASN A 202 13.28 6.76 -15.87
N TYR A 203 13.62 7.52 -14.84
CA TYR A 203 14.68 8.53 -14.85
C TYR A 203 15.81 8.14 -13.90
N GLU A 204 16.98 8.81 -14.07
CA GLU A 204 18.14 8.53 -13.21
C GLU A 204 17.80 8.74 -11.73
N SER A 205 18.08 7.71 -10.95
CA SER A 205 17.92 7.73 -9.51
C SER A 205 18.94 6.81 -8.85
N THR A 206 19.38 7.18 -7.65
CA THR A 206 20.27 6.32 -6.86
C THR A 206 19.50 5.14 -6.29
N GLU A 207 20.03 3.94 -6.47
CA GLU A 207 19.50 2.74 -5.80
C GLU A 207 19.73 2.86 -4.29
N VAL A 208 18.69 2.61 -3.51
CA VAL A 208 18.72 2.65 -2.04
C VAL A 208 17.99 1.41 -1.51
N GLU A 209 18.67 0.67 -0.67
CA GLU A 209 18.06 -0.42 0.09
C GLU A 209 17.58 0.09 1.45
N LEU A 210 16.34 -0.19 1.79
CA LEU A 210 15.75 0.09 3.09
C LEU A 210 15.41 -1.24 3.77
N PRO A 211 16.32 -1.77 4.60
CA PRO A 211 16.13 -3.09 5.21
C PRO A 211 14.94 -3.14 6.16
N ILE A 212 14.58 -2.01 6.77
CA ILE A 212 13.46 -1.88 7.69
C ILE A 212 12.78 -0.53 7.44
N THR A 213 11.49 -0.58 7.12
CA THR A 213 10.63 0.61 7.08
C THR A 213 9.17 0.19 7.29
N SER A 214 8.26 1.14 7.43
CA SER A 214 6.83 0.88 7.53
C SER A 214 6.00 1.78 6.61
N ILE A 215 4.80 1.33 6.30
CA ILE A 215 3.94 1.92 5.25
C ILE A 215 3.59 3.40 5.49
N ASN A 216 3.61 3.87 6.75
CA ASN A 216 3.37 5.27 7.10
C ASN A 216 4.44 6.22 6.52
N TYR A 217 5.63 5.72 6.19
CA TYR A 217 6.70 6.50 5.55
C TYR A 217 6.66 6.45 4.02
N LEU A 218 5.86 5.56 3.42
CA LEU A 218 5.91 5.30 1.98
C LEU A 218 5.59 6.55 1.14
N SER A 219 4.61 7.37 1.56
CA SER A 219 4.31 8.63 0.87
C SER A 219 5.46 9.64 0.94
N THR A 220 6.19 9.68 2.05
CA THR A 220 7.38 10.53 2.22
C THR A 220 8.48 10.08 1.26
N LEU A 221 8.79 8.78 1.25
CA LEU A 221 9.80 8.20 0.35
C LEU A 221 9.46 8.44 -1.13
N ALA A 222 8.19 8.32 -1.50
CA ALA A 222 7.72 8.60 -2.85
C ALA A 222 7.91 10.08 -3.22
N LEU A 223 7.48 11.02 -2.37
CA LEU A 223 7.65 12.45 -2.62
C LEU A 223 9.13 12.86 -2.74
N GLU A 224 10.00 12.32 -1.87
CA GLU A 224 11.45 12.55 -1.95
C GLU A 224 12.05 12.03 -3.26
N ARG A 225 11.66 10.81 -3.66
CA ARG A 225 12.14 10.21 -4.90
C ARG A 225 11.68 10.98 -6.13
N ALA A 226 10.45 11.46 -6.13
CA ALA A 226 9.89 12.33 -7.18
C ALA A 226 10.48 13.75 -7.19
N GLY A 227 11.30 14.12 -6.21
CA GLY A 227 11.85 15.48 -6.07
C GLY A 227 10.80 16.53 -5.71
N ILE A 228 9.69 16.11 -5.10
CA ILE A 228 8.61 16.98 -4.63
C ILE A 228 8.93 17.45 -3.21
N GLU A 229 8.80 18.76 -2.98
CA GLU A 229 9.00 19.34 -1.64
C GLU A 229 8.06 18.69 -0.62
N LEU A 230 8.64 18.24 0.50
CA LEU A 230 7.87 17.56 1.53
C LEU A 230 6.92 18.54 2.25
N PRO A 231 5.61 18.24 2.30
CA PRO A 231 4.71 18.92 3.22
C PRO A 231 5.16 18.74 4.68
N ALA A 232 4.79 19.65 5.56
CA ALA A 232 5.28 19.68 6.95
C ALA A 232 5.08 18.34 7.69
N TYR A 233 3.95 17.64 7.44
CA TYR A 233 3.73 16.31 8.03
C TYR A 233 4.70 15.26 7.48
N ASN A 234 4.98 15.29 6.18
CA ASN A 234 5.95 14.38 5.58
C ASN A 234 7.38 14.69 6.03
N GLN A 235 7.72 15.98 6.24
CA GLN A 235 9.00 16.35 6.86
C GLN A 235 9.12 15.79 8.29
N PHE A 236 8.06 15.91 9.10
CA PHE A 236 8.02 15.28 10.42
C PHE A 236 8.23 13.75 10.33
N LEU A 237 7.61 13.08 9.35
CA LEU A 237 7.80 11.64 9.14
C LEU A 237 9.22 11.29 8.69
N ALA A 238 9.85 12.10 7.83
CA ALA A 238 11.24 11.92 7.43
C ALA A 238 12.18 12.00 8.63
N ASP A 239 12.01 13.02 9.48
CA ASP A 239 12.81 13.21 10.69
C ASP A 239 12.57 12.06 11.70
N MET A 240 11.32 11.63 11.88
CA MET A 240 10.99 10.50 12.76
C MET A 240 11.60 9.18 12.28
N MET A 241 11.66 8.94 10.97
CA MET A 241 12.21 7.71 10.38
C MET A 241 13.69 7.52 10.71
N GLU A 242 14.43 8.60 10.93
CA GLU A 242 15.84 8.55 11.36
C GLU A 242 16.01 7.86 12.71
N THR A 243 15.05 8.00 13.63
CA THR A 243 15.05 7.38 14.96
C THR A 243 14.22 6.10 15.00
N ILE A 244 13.05 6.12 14.37
CA ILE A 244 12.06 5.02 14.35
C ILE A 244 11.79 4.64 12.89
N PRO A 245 12.57 3.75 12.29
CA PRO A 245 12.41 3.40 10.87
C PRO A 245 11.15 2.60 10.55
N ALA A 246 10.55 1.95 11.55
CA ALA A 246 9.28 1.25 11.38
C ALA A 246 8.41 1.33 12.63
N ILE A 247 7.11 1.51 12.43
CA ILE A 247 6.10 1.51 13.49
C ILE A 247 4.78 0.94 12.95
N ASN A 248 4.10 0.14 13.76
CA ASN A 248 2.78 -0.39 13.48
C ASN A 248 1.90 -0.39 14.75
N SER A 249 0.73 -1.02 14.70
CA SER A 249 -0.18 -1.07 15.86
C SER A 249 0.31 -1.97 17.01
N ARG A 250 1.33 -2.80 16.79
CA ARG A 250 1.91 -3.71 17.78
C ARG A 250 3.11 -3.10 18.48
N GLY A 251 3.94 -2.37 17.75
CA GLY A 251 5.20 -1.85 18.26
C GLY A 251 5.95 -1.01 17.24
N TYR A 252 7.21 -0.83 17.50
CA TYR A 252 8.12 -0.07 16.66
C TYR A 252 9.51 -0.70 16.65
N TYR A 253 10.26 -0.45 15.59
CA TYR A 253 11.66 -0.84 15.54
C TYR A 253 12.51 0.22 16.23
N SER A 254 13.18 -0.16 17.31
CA SER A 254 14.12 0.68 18.03
C SER A 254 15.53 0.48 17.47
N LYS A 255 16.13 1.53 16.90
CA LYS A 255 17.53 1.48 16.47
C LYS A 255 18.48 1.29 17.66
N SER A 256 18.13 1.85 18.80
CA SER A 256 18.96 1.77 20.02
C SER A 256 18.97 0.36 20.61
N ALA A 257 17.83 -0.35 20.58
CA ALA A 257 17.71 -1.73 21.04
C ALA A 257 18.10 -2.75 19.95
N GLY A 258 18.06 -2.37 18.68
CA GLY A 258 18.33 -3.24 17.53
C GLY A 258 17.25 -4.28 17.25
N GLY A 259 15.98 -3.99 17.57
CA GLY A 259 14.87 -4.90 17.40
C GLY A 259 13.51 -4.24 17.61
N PHE A 260 12.42 -5.01 17.45
CA PHE A 260 11.06 -4.56 17.72
C PHE A 260 10.77 -4.52 19.22
N LEU A 261 10.14 -3.43 19.66
CA LEU A 261 9.66 -3.20 21.01
C LEU A 261 8.18 -2.86 21.00
N HIS A 262 7.47 -3.15 22.07
CA HIS A 262 6.10 -2.68 22.26
C HIS A 262 6.08 -1.15 22.47
N ILE A 263 4.97 -0.51 22.05
CA ILE A 263 4.83 0.96 22.19
C ILE A 263 5.04 1.44 23.61
N GLU A 264 4.57 0.67 24.61
CA GLU A 264 4.67 0.98 26.04
C GLU A 264 6.10 0.91 26.58
N GLU A 265 7.02 0.29 25.86
CA GLU A 265 8.44 0.19 26.24
C GLU A 265 9.26 1.39 25.78
N ALA A 266 8.66 2.28 24.96
CA ALA A 266 9.33 3.46 24.46
C ALA A 266 9.70 4.43 25.59
N THR A 267 10.93 4.91 25.56
CA THR A 267 11.46 5.88 26.52
C THR A 267 12.25 6.98 25.83
N GLY A 268 12.45 8.11 26.51
CA GLY A 268 13.27 9.22 25.99
C GLY A 268 12.77 9.74 24.66
N GLU A 269 13.69 9.91 23.70
CA GLU A 269 13.41 10.47 22.38
C GLU A 269 12.43 9.62 21.57
N GLU A 270 12.52 8.29 21.61
CA GLU A 270 11.60 7.39 20.92
C GLU A 270 10.15 7.57 21.41
N ALA A 271 9.95 7.70 22.74
CA ALA A 271 8.63 7.97 23.32
C ALA A 271 8.09 9.35 22.89
N ASP A 272 8.94 10.35 22.76
CA ASP A 272 8.54 11.69 22.30
C ASP A 272 8.11 11.67 20.83
N TRP A 273 8.83 10.97 19.95
CA TRP A 273 8.45 10.79 18.56
C TRP A 273 7.10 10.09 18.42
N ILE A 274 6.92 8.96 19.12
CA ILE A 274 5.66 8.20 19.08
C ILE A 274 4.48 9.03 19.60
N ARG A 275 4.67 9.76 20.70
CA ARG A 275 3.63 10.64 21.24
C ARG A 275 3.24 11.72 20.23
N ASN A 276 4.21 12.40 19.62
CA ASN A 276 3.95 13.46 18.66
C ASN A 276 3.29 12.92 17.39
N TYR A 277 3.71 11.74 16.92
CA TYR A 277 3.08 11.04 15.80
C TYR A 277 1.61 10.75 16.06
N ASN A 278 1.27 10.22 17.24
CA ASN A 278 -0.11 9.93 17.63
C ASN A 278 -0.95 11.23 17.74
N ILE A 279 -0.38 12.31 18.28
CA ILE A 279 -1.05 13.61 18.36
C ILE A 279 -1.37 14.12 16.95
N LEU A 280 -0.41 14.09 16.02
CA LEU A 280 -0.62 14.56 14.65
C LEU A 280 -1.64 13.71 13.89
N GLN A 281 -1.61 12.38 14.03
CA GLN A 281 -2.64 11.51 13.46
C GLN A 281 -4.03 11.85 13.98
N TYR A 282 -4.17 12.00 15.30
CA TYR A 282 -5.44 12.37 15.91
C TYR A 282 -5.92 13.73 15.39
N ASN A 283 -5.02 14.71 15.34
CA ASN A 283 -5.35 16.07 14.85
C ASN A 283 -5.82 16.04 13.40
N ASN A 284 -5.16 15.27 12.52
CA ASN A 284 -5.60 15.17 11.13
C ASN A 284 -6.97 14.50 10.97
N MET A 285 -7.24 13.44 11.73
CA MET A 285 -8.39 12.57 11.49
C MET A 285 -9.63 12.98 12.28
N PHE A 286 -9.46 13.55 13.48
CA PHE A 286 -10.56 13.68 14.42
C PHE A 286 -10.78 15.11 14.93
N ASP A 287 -9.75 15.96 14.87
CA ASP A 287 -9.86 17.34 15.38
C ASP A 287 -10.36 18.28 14.30
N LYS A 288 -11.68 18.49 14.29
CA LYS A 288 -12.34 19.36 13.29
C LYS A 288 -12.21 20.87 13.59
N LYS A 289 -11.94 21.22 14.86
CA LYS A 289 -11.96 22.63 15.30
C LYS A 289 -10.57 23.25 15.40
N GLU A 290 -9.60 22.42 15.76
CA GLU A 290 -8.22 22.84 16.04
C GLU A 290 -7.21 22.09 15.16
N LYS A 291 -7.64 21.71 13.94
CA LYS A 291 -6.74 21.09 12.97
C LYS A 291 -5.59 22.04 12.65
N SER A 292 -4.37 21.53 12.74
CA SER A 292 -3.16 22.30 12.45
C SER A 292 -3.05 22.61 10.96
N GLU A 293 -3.23 23.85 10.55
CA GLU A 293 -3.06 24.26 9.14
C GLU A 293 -1.61 24.16 8.65
N VAL A 294 -0.64 24.14 9.56
CA VAL A 294 0.79 23.96 9.23
C VAL A 294 1.05 22.54 8.74
N PHE A 295 0.58 21.54 9.51
CA PHE A 295 0.76 20.13 9.16
C PHE A 295 -0.29 19.63 8.18
N PHE A 296 -1.49 20.17 8.23
CA PHE A 296 -2.66 19.68 7.51
C PHE A 296 -3.42 20.82 6.84
N PRO A 297 -2.84 21.43 5.80
CA PRO A 297 -3.51 22.52 5.07
C PRO A 297 -4.79 22.01 4.41
N TYR A 298 -5.80 22.87 4.36
CA TYR A 298 -7.03 22.55 3.65
C TYR A 298 -6.78 22.45 2.13
N LEU A 299 -7.57 21.63 1.44
CA LEU A 299 -7.63 21.64 -0.02
C LEU A 299 -8.06 23.06 -0.49
N LYS A 300 -7.30 23.63 -1.41
CA LYS A 300 -7.57 24.90 -2.05
C LYS A 300 -8.57 24.77 -3.18
#